data_2d5574e2067542a8dff6d1bccb142f68
#
_entry.id   2d5574e2067542a8dff6d1bccb142f68
#
_cell.length_a   1.000
_cell.length_b   1.000
_cell.length_c   1.000
_cell.angle_alpha   90.00
_cell.angle_beta   90.00
_cell.angle_gamma   90.00
#
_symmetry.space_group_name_H-M   'P 1'
#
loop_
_entity.id
_entity.type
_entity.pdbx_description
1 polymer ?
#
loop_
_entity_poly.entity_id
_entity_poly.type
_entity_poly.pdbx_seq_one_letter_code
_entity_poly.pdbx_strand_id
1 'polypeptide(L)'
;AKSEQVSQNENDANGEKKSDKKTDKTQQDKKDKKPALGDRKDKKGDFRGGFRRDSNPDVIYGRDFEGEPVALETITGEMGEVIVRGQVMDVEAREIRNEKTILIFPITDFTDSIVVKMFLRNEQVPEVTEHVKKGAFLKFRGVTTVDRFDSELTIASIAGIKKIANFTTSRI
;
A
#
# COMPACT_ATOMS: atom_id res chain seq x y z
N ALA A 1 -51.99 -7.54 -26.40
CA ALA A 1 -51.84 -7.37 -27.84
C ALA A 1 -50.48 -6.81 -28.14
N LYS A 2 -49.57 -7.68 -28.65
CA LYS A 2 -48.81 -7.59 -29.91
C LYS A 2 -47.89 -6.38 -29.99
N SER A 3 -46.64 -6.41 -30.36
CA SER A 3 -45.79 -7.33 -31.16
C SER A 3 -44.36 -6.82 -31.07
N GLU A 4 -43.38 -7.64 -30.85
CA GLU A 4 -42.30 -8.09 -31.73
C GLU A 4 -41.80 -7.11 -32.80
N GLN A 5 -40.49 -6.80 -32.76
CA GLN A 5 -39.63 -7.01 -33.91
C GLN A 5 -38.15 -6.93 -33.61
N VAL A 6 -37.51 -8.01 -33.96
CA VAL A 6 -36.10 -8.33 -34.13
C VAL A 6 -35.51 -7.52 -35.30
N SER A 7 -34.26 -7.10 -35.20
CA SER A 7 -33.43 -6.93 -36.40
C SER A 7 -31.97 -7.20 -36.09
N GLN A 8 -31.53 -8.31 -36.57
CA GLN A 8 -30.14 -8.72 -36.81
C GLN A 8 -29.56 -7.87 -37.93
N ASN A 9 -28.24 -7.60 -37.86
CA ASN A 9 -27.46 -7.46 -39.06
C ASN A 9 -26.00 -7.88 -38.78
N GLU A 10 -25.66 -9.03 -39.30
CA GLU A 10 -24.34 -9.52 -39.62
C GLU A 10 -23.85 -8.87 -40.94
N ASN A 11 -22.53 -8.68 -41.05
CA ASN A 11 -21.72 -8.80 -42.28
C ASN A 11 -20.26 -8.58 -41.87
N ASP A 12 -19.47 -9.57 -41.83
CA ASP A 12 -18.68 -10.38 -42.74
C ASP A 12 -17.77 -9.62 -43.75
N ALA A 13 -16.53 -10.08 -43.63
CA ALA A 13 -15.58 -10.43 -44.66
C ALA A 13 -14.46 -9.45 -45.08
N ASN A 14 -13.24 -9.85 -44.72
CA ASN A 14 -12.18 -10.33 -45.66
C ASN A 14 -11.31 -9.28 -46.36
N GLY A 15 -9.99 -9.51 -46.30
CA GLY A 15 -9.02 -8.84 -47.14
C GLY A 15 -7.55 -9.07 -46.79
N GLU A 16 -7.07 -10.29 -46.98
CA GLU A 16 -5.63 -10.58 -47.11
C GLU A 16 -4.98 -9.76 -48.24
N LYS A 17 -3.73 -9.33 -47.99
CA LYS A 17 -2.68 -9.45 -49.03
C LYS A 17 -1.26 -9.26 -48.49
N LYS A 18 -0.50 -10.33 -48.68
CA LYS A 18 0.96 -10.45 -48.68
C LYS A 18 1.62 -9.46 -49.67
N SER A 19 2.82 -9.03 -49.35
CA SER A 19 3.93 -9.04 -50.33
C SER A 19 5.28 -8.92 -49.62
N ASP A 20 6.07 -9.94 -49.85
CA ASP A 20 7.52 -10.06 -49.65
C ASP A 20 8.29 -9.05 -50.50
N LYS A 21 9.43 -8.59 -49.99
CA LYS A 21 10.66 -8.52 -50.82
C LYS A 21 11.93 -8.31 -49.99
N LYS A 22 12.75 -9.30 -50.12
CA LYS A 22 14.18 -9.47 -49.89
C LYS A 22 15.05 -8.43 -50.61
N THR A 23 16.21 -8.10 -50.04
CA THR A 23 17.59 -8.05 -50.57
C THR A 23 18.44 -7.23 -49.59
N ASP A 24 19.51 -7.65 -49.16
CA ASP A 24 20.78 -8.33 -49.45
C ASP A 24 21.96 -7.42 -49.08
N LYS A 25 22.85 -7.98 -48.26
CA LYS A 25 24.30 -7.82 -48.10
C LYS A 25 24.96 -6.43 -48.19
N THR A 26 25.75 -6.09 -47.19
CA THR A 26 27.22 -6.02 -47.37
C THR A 26 27.95 -6.00 -46.03
N GLN A 27 28.89 -6.91 -45.89
CA GLN A 27 29.92 -7.00 -44.85
C GLN A 27 30.94 -5.88 -45.03
N GLN A 28 31.50 -5.38 -43.94
CA GLN A 28 32.94 -5.10 -43.89
C GLN A 28 33.44 -5.01 -42.43
N ASP A 29 34.39 -5.87 -42.19
CA ASP A 29 35.29 -5.97 -41.02
C ASP A 29 36.12 -4.71 -40.81
N LYS A 30 36.41 -4.44 -39.55
CA LYS A 30 37.71 -3.98 -39.00
C LYS A 30 37.67 -4.03 -37.48
N LYS A 31 38.22 -5.04 -36.92
CA LYS A 31 39.48 -5.30 -36.21
C LYS A 31 39.95 -4.22 -35.25
N ASP A 32 40.09 -4.73 -33.98
CA ASP A 32 41.08 -4.39 -32.96
C ASP A 32 40.93 -3.11 -32.13
N LYS A 33 40.59 -3.29 -30.85
CA LYS A 33 41.50 -3.12 -29.72
C LYS A 33 40.78 -3.41 -28.40
N LYS A 34 41.20 -4.47 -27.72
CA LYS A 34 41.03 -4.60 -26.28
C LYS A 34 41.99 -3.64 -25.57
N PRO A 35 41.58 -3.06 -24.46
CA PRO A 35 42.41 -3.05 -23.26
C PRO A 35 41.73 -3.73 -22.07
N ALA A 36 42.56 -4.44 -21.40
CA ALA A 36 42.63 -5.14 -20.18
C ALA A 36 41.64 -4.83 -19.06
N LEU A 37 41.26 -5.94 -18.44
CA LEU A 37 40.97 -6.18 -17.02
C LEU A 37 40.87 -4.95 -16.12
N GLY A 38 39.65 -4.65 -15.73
CA GLY A 38 39.32 -3.99 -14.50
C GLY A 38 38.40 -4.92 -13.73
N ASP A 39 38.95 -5.49 -12.69
CA ASP A 39 38.33 -6.33 -11.68
C ASP A 39 37.14 -5.56 -11.07
N ARG A 40 35.95 -5.68 -11.68
CA ARG A 40 34.73 -5.24 -11.02
C ARG A 40 34.19 -6.39 -10.22
N LYS A 41 34.64 -6.44 -8.96
CA LYS A 41 33.93 -7.14 -7.90
C LYS A 41 32.44 -6.89 -8.06
N ASP A 42 31.76 -7.94 -8.52
CA ASP A 42 30.32 -8.06 -8.42
C ASP A 42 29.92 -7.87 -6.95
N LYS A 43 29.63 -6.66 -6.58
CA LYS A 43 28.78 -6.41 -5.43
C LYS A 43 27.39 -6.91 -5.82
N LYS A 44 27.18 -8.20 -5.64
CA LYS A 44 25.88 -8.81 -5.47
C LYS A 44 25.20 -8.02 -4.36
N GLY A 45 24.51 -6.96 -4.73
CA GLY A 45 23.64 -6.22 -3.85
C GLY A 45 22.55 -7.19 -3.40
N ASP A 46 22.73 -7.68 -2.22
CA ASP A 46 21.71 -8.44 -1.49
C ASP A 46 20.53 -7.49 -1.28
N PHE A 47 19.64 -7.44 -2.29
CA PHE A 47 18.33 -6.84 -2.16
C PHE A 47 17.44 -7.78 -1.33
N ARG A 48 17.91 -8.13 -0.16
CA ARG A 48 17.02 -8.51 0.91
C ARG A 48 16.31 -7.23 1.31
N GLY A 49 15.11 -7.04 0.80
CA GLY A 49 14.16 -6.06 1.27
C GLY A 49 13.76 -6.36 2.72
N GLY A 50 14.73 -6.39 3.60
CA GLY A 50 14.53 -6.28 5.03
C GLY A 50 14.13 -4.83 5.26
N PHE A 51 12.94 -4.59 5.78
CA PHE A 51 12.61 -3.35 6.43
C PHE A 51 13.77 -3.00 7.37
N ARG A 52 14.52 -1.95 7.02
CA ARG A 52 15.42 -1.33 7.99
C ARG A 52 14.50 -0.80 9.07
N ARG A 53 14.43 -1.51 10.17
CA ARG A 53 13.84 -0.97 11.38
C ARG A 53 14.62 0.30 11.65
N ASP A 54 13.92 1.41 11.62
CA ASP A 54 14.49 2.64 12.15
C ASP A 54 15.01 2.30 13.55
N SER A 55 16.09 2.94 13.96
CA SER A 55 16.74 2.66 15.24
C SER A 55 15.86 2.95 16.46
N ASN A 56 14.65 3.44 16.25
CA ASN A 56 13.67 3.70 17.30
C ASN A 56 12.87 2.44 17.62
N PRO A 57 13.00 1.89 18.85
CA PRO A 57 12.33 0.66 19.25
C PRO A 57 10.80 0.80 19.34
N ASP A 58 10.28 2.03 19.39
CA ASP A 58 8.84 2.28 19.45
C ASP A 58 8.15 2.16 18.09
N VAL A 59 8.92 2.18 16.98
CA VAL A 59 8.38 1.99 15.64
C VAL A 59 7.99 0.53 15.43
N ILE A 60 6.70 0.32 15.17
CA ILE A 60 6.12 -1.01 14.91
C ILE A 60 6.11 -1.31 13.42
N TYR A 61 5.75 -0.31 12.61
CA TYR A 61 5.57 -0.46 11.17
C TYR A 61 5.99 0.81 10.44
N GLY A 62 6.54 0.64 9.25
CA GLY A 62 6.90 1.73 8.36
C GLY A 62 8.12 2.50 8.82
N ARG A 63 8.12 3.80 8.59
CA ARG A 63 9.21 4.71 8.95
C ARG A 63 8.90 5.44 10.24
N ASP A 64 9.95 5.83 10.94
CA ASP A 64 9.82 6.77 12.06
C ASP A 64 9.27 8.12 11.58
N PHE A 65 8.48 8.76 12.40
CA PHE A 65 7.85 10.04 12.10
C PHE A 65 7.66 10.85 13.37
N GLU A 66 7.73 12.14 13.21
CA GLU A 66 7.45 13.12 14.26
C GLU A 66 6.26 13.99 13.83
N GLY A 67 5.64 14.63 14.78
CA GLY A 67 4.54 15.55 14.58
C GLY A 67 3.48 15.45 15.67
N GLU A 68 2.70 16.51 15.81
CA GLU A 68 1.59 16.56 16.76
C GLU A 68 0.38 15.81 16.19
N PRO A 69 -0.23 14.91 16.95
CA PRO A 69 -1.45 14.24 16.52
C PRO A 69 -2.63 15.20 16.55
N VAL A 70 -3.47 15.14 15.51
CA VAL A 70 -4.75 15.84 15.47
C VAL A 70 -5.81 15.04 16.22
N ALA A 71 -6.77 15.73 16.82
CA ALA A 71 -7.91 15.08 17.46
C ALA A 71 -8.82 14.43 16.41
N LEU A 72 -9.32 13.23 16.67
CA LEU A 72 -10.17 12.51 15.72
C LEU A 72 -11.46 13.26 15.41
N GLU A 73 -12.04 13.95 16.39
CA GLU A 73 -13.24 14.79 16.19
C GLU A 73 -13.05 15.91 15.15
N THR A 74 -11.79 16.30 14.86
CA THR A 74 -11.49 17.32 13.86
C THR A 74 -11.41 16.78 12.45
N ILE A 75 -11.40 15.46 12.28
CA ILE A 75 -11.33 14.78 10.98
C ILE A 75 -12.75 14.60 10.46
N THR A 76 -13.21 15.54 9.66
CA THR A 76 -14.59 15.56 9.14
C THR A 76 -14.68 15.13 7.68
N GLY A 77 -13.55 14.81 7.04
CA GLY A 77 -13.50 14.43 5.64
C GLY A 77 -12.08 14.07 5.19
N GLU A 78 -11.87 13.96 3.91
CA GLU A 78 -10.56 13.72 3.34
C GLU A 78 -9.67 14.97 3.52
N MET A 79 -8.72 14.87 4.41
CA MET A 79 -7.79 15.94 4.75
C MET A 79 -6.37 15.69 4.22
N GLY A 80 -6.17 14.57 3.51
CA GLY A 80 -4.86 14.13 3.09
C GLY A 80 -4.10 13.39 4.21
N GLU A 81 -2.81 13.60 4.31
CA GLU A 81 -1.98 12.94 5.31
C GLU A 81 -2.20 13.57 6.69
N VAL A 82 -2.43 12.72 7.67
CA VAL A 82 -2.65 13.11 9.07
C VAL A 82 -1.80 12.25 10.01
N ILE A 83 -1.50 12.82 11.15
CA ILE A 83 -0.95 12.09 12.30
C ILE A 83 -2.04 12.04 13.36
N VAL A 84 -2.37 10.83 13.80
CA VAL A 84 -3.37 10.61 14.84
C VAL A 84 -2.80 9.69 15.91
N ARG A 85 -3.40 9.73 17.09
CA ARG A 85 -3.15 8.78 18.17
C ARG A 85 -4.46 8.18 18.65
N GLY A 86 -4.41 6.95 19.08
CA GLY A 86 -5.62 6.32 19.58
C GLY A 86 -5.36 5.00 20.29
N GLN A 87 -6.35 4.59 21.03
CA GLN A 87 -6.45 3.24 21.58
C GLN A 87 -7.14 2.34 20.56
N VAL A 88 -6.56 1.20 20.27
CA VAL A 88 -7.15 0.18 19.40
C VAL A 88 -8.35 -0.44 20.12
N MET A 89 -9.51 -0.36 19.49
CA MET A 89 -10.76 -0.89 20.05
C MET A 89 -10.96 -2.37 19.73
N ASP A 90 -10.62 -2.77 18.53
CA ASP A 90 -10.69 -4.14 18.06
C ASP A 90 -9.76 -4.33 16.87
N VAL A 91 -9.50 -5.56 16.46
CA VAL A 91 -8.65 -5.88 15.29
C VAL A 91 -9.26 -7.01 14.49
N GLU A 92 -9.48 -6.78 13.22
CA GLU A 92 -9.92 -7.79 12.27
C GLU A 92 -8.84 -7.97 11.20
N ALA A 93 -8.47 -9.21 10.93
CA ALA A 93 -7.54 -9.57 9.85
C ALA A 93 -8.28 -10.42 8.83
N ARG A 94 -8.29 -9.99 7.58
CA ARG A 94 -8.86 -10.74 6.45
C ARG A 94 -7.80 -11.00 5.41
N GLU A 95 -7.55 -12.25 5.13
CA GLU A 95 -6.70 -12.63 4.02
C GLU A 95 -7.39 -12.32 2.70
N ILE A 96 -6.65 -11.72 1.79
CA ILE A 96 -7.08 -11.37 0.44
C ILE A 96 -6.15 -12.01 -0.60
N ARG A 97 -6.42 -11.79 -1.88
CA ARG A 97 -5.62 -12.37 -2.96
C ARG A 97 -4.15 -11.90 -2.91
N ASN A 98 -3.25 -12.68 -3.53
CA ASN A 98 -1.84 -12.36 -3.69
C ASN A 98 -1.04 -12.28 -2.37
N GLU A 99 -1.28 -13.22 -1.46
CA GLU A 99 -0.55 -13.33 -0.19
C GLU A 99 -0.54 -12.02 0.62
N LYS A 100 -1.68 -11.34 0.59
CA LYS A 100 -1.90 -10.11 1.34
C LYS A 100 -3.03 -10.28 2.34
N THR A 101 -2.92 -9.58 3.43
CA THR A 101 -3.93 -9.46 4.46
C THR A 101 -4.29 -8.00 4.65
N ILE A 102 -5.58 -7.70 4.73
CA ILE A 102 -6.05 -6.41 5.18
C ILE A 102 -6.30 -6.47 6.69
N LEU A 103 -5.69 -5.55 7.43
CA LEU A 103 -6.01 -5.30 8.82
C LEU A 103 -7.01 -4.14 8.90
N ILE A 104 -8.07 -4.35 9.61
CA ILE A 104 -9.14 -3.37 9.85
C ILE A 104 -9.27 -3.22 11.35
N PHE A 105 -9.04 -2.03 11.86
CA PHE A 105 -9.14 -1.79 13.30
C PHE A 105 -9.61 -0.37 13.60
N PRO A 106 -10.70 -0.23 14.36
CA PRO A 106 -11.13 1.05 14.86
C PRO A 106 -10.22 1.52 16.00
N ILE A 107 -9.93 2.80 16.01
CA ILE A 107 -9.19 3.50 17.06
C ILE A 107 -10.03 4.63 17.64
N THR A 108 -9.79 4.96 18.89
CA THR A 108 -10.42 6.11 19.55
C THR A 108 -9.38 6.91 20.33
N ASP A 109 -9.51 8.22 20.29
CA ASP A 109 -8.76 9.15 21.15
C ASP A 109 -9.64 9.72 22.27
N PHE A 110 -10.81 9.10 22.48
CA PHE A 110 -11.84 9.50 23.44
C PHE A 110 -12.60 10.79 23.07
N THR A 111 -12.29 11.43 21.95
CA THR A 111 -13.11 12.50 21.37
C THR A 111 -14.03 11.95 20.29
N ASP A 112 -13.51 11.05 19.47
CA ASP A 112 -14.22 10.33 18.41
C ASP A 112 -13.54 9.00 18.13
N SER A 113 -13.98 8.30 17.12
CA SER A 113 -13.38 7.06 16.62
C SER A 113 -13.29 7.06 15.10
N ILE A 114 -12.28 6.39 14.59
CA ILE A 114 -12.09 6.21 13.14
C ILE A 114 -11.56 4.82 12.85
N VAL A 115 -11.91 4.27 11.71
CA VAL A 115 -11.41 2.98 11.25
C VAL A 115 -10.09 3.16 10.51
N VAL A 116 -9.11 2.34 10.86
CA VAL A 116 -7.84 2.26 10.15
C VAL A 116 -7.84 1.00 9.30
N LYS A 117 -7.50 1.13 8.03
CA LYS A 117 -7.38 0.02 7.08
C LYS A 117 -5.97 -0.02 6.54
N MET A 118 -5.27 -1.13 6.69
CA MET A 118 -3.93 -1.29 6.15
C MET A 118 -3.74 -2.64 5.45
N PHE A 119 -2.97 -2.61 4.37
CA PHE A 119 -2.64 -3.80 3.61
C PHE A 119 -1.23 -4.27 3.96
N LEU A 120 -1.10 -5.52 4.37
CA LEU A 120 0.15 -6.16 4.72
C LEU A 120 0.39 -7.38 3.84
N ARG A 121 1.65 -7.75 3.68
CA ARG A 121 1.98 -9.10 3.22
C ARG A 121 1.73 -10.07 4.37
N ASN A 122 1.29 -11.29 4.06
CA ASN A 122 1.00 -12.30 5.08
C ASN A 122 2.17 -12.51 6.05
N GLU A 123 3.41 -12.37 5.57
CA GLU A 123 4.64 -12.47 6.37
C GLU A 123 4.75 -11.38 7.46
N GLN A 124 4.17 -10.20 7.22
CA GLN A 124 4.25 -9.05 8.12
C GLN A 124 3.14 -9.06 9.19
N VAL A 125 2.09 -9.81 8.95
CA VAL A 125 0.91 -9.83 9.82
C VAL A 125 1.24 -10.21 11.26
N PRO A 126 2.00 -11.30 11.55
CA PRO A 126 2.32 -11.69 12.92
C PRO A 126 3.08 -10.59 13.67
N GLU A 127 4.04 -9.94 13.01
CA GLU A 127 4.86 -8.89 13.62
C GLU A 127 4.03 -7.65 13.97
N VAL A 128 3.17 -7.23 13.06
CA VAL A 128 2.31 -6.06 13.28
C VAL A 128 1.23 -6.35 14.33
N THR A 129 0.59 -7.50 14.26
CA THR A 129 -0.49 -7.89 15.20
C THR A 129 0.00 -8.18 16.61
N GLU A 130 1.29 -8.45 16.79
CA GLU A 130 1.89 -8.53 18.13
C GLU A 130 1.70 -7.22 18.92
N HIS A 131 1.73 -6.10 18.21
CA HIS A 131 1.63 -4.76 18.78
C HIS A 131 0.30 -4.09 18.52
N VAL A 132 -0.29 -4.27 17.35
CA VAL A 132 -1.61 -3.77 17.00
C VAL A 132 -2.66 -4.75 17.50
N LYS A 133 -3.08 -4.58 18.73
CA LYS A 133 -4.07 -5.42 19.40
C LYS A 133 -5.01 -4.56 20.22
N LYS A 134 -6.16 -5.12 20.53
CA LYS A 134 -7.18 -4.46 21.38
C LYS A 134 -6.57 -3.91 22.67
N GLY A 135 -6.83 -2.64 22.92
CA GLY A 135 -6.35 -1.93 24.09
C GLY A 135 -4.98 -1.27 23.94
N ALA A 136 -4.26 -1.51 22.83
CA ALA A 136 -2.97 -0.88 22.57
C ALA A 136 -3.12 0.61 22.26
N PHE A 137 -2.22 1.42 22.80
CA PHE A 137 -2.12 2.85 22.51
C PHE A 137 -1.04 3.08 21.47
N LEU A 138 -1.43 3.63 20.33
CA LEU A 138 -0.58 3.76 19.16
C LEU A 138 -0.73 5.15 18.53
N LYS A 139 0.32 5.58 17.85
CA LYS A 139 0.35 6.77 17.01
C LYS A 139 0.53 6.34 15.56
N PHE A 140 -0.25 6.91 14.67
CA PHE A 140 -0.30 6.57 13.27
C PHE A 140 -0.02 7.78 12.39
N ARG A 141 0.64 7.53 11.27
CA ARG A 141 0.72 8.45 10.15
C ARG A 141 0.10 7.78 8.93
N GLY A 142 -0.92 8.38 8.38
CA GLY A 142 -1.64 7.82 7.24
C GLY A 142 -2.46 8.88 6.53
N VAL A 143 -3.24 8.46 5.53
CA VAL A 143 -4.06 9.33 4.69
C VAL A 143 -5.53 9.10 4.99
N THR A 144 -6.25 10.16 5.26
CA THR A 144 -7.72 10.12 5.39
C THR A 144 -8.34 9.93 4.02
N THR A 145 -9.24 8.99 3.91
CA THR A 145 -9.98 8.69 2.67
C THR A 145 -11.37 8.15 2.98
N VAL A 146 -12.28 8.38 2.06
CA VAL A 146 -13.61 7.77 2.13
C VAL A 146 -13.56 6.42 1.42
N ASP A 147 -13.87 5.36 2.14
CA ASP A 147 -13.96 4.03 1.57
C ASP A 147 -15.13 3.95 0.60
N ARG A 148 -14.90 3.45 -0.60
CA ARG A 148 -15.90 3.38 -1.66
C ARG A 148 -16.98 2.32 -1.44
N PHE A 149 -16.73 1.36 -0.58
CA PHE A 149 -17.63 0.24 -0.34
C PHE A 149 -18.69 0.56 0.71
N ASP A 150 -18.27 1.16 1.82
CA ASP A 150 -19.15 1.49 2.93
C ASP A 150 -19.38 2.99 3.11
N SER A 151 -18.73 3.82 2.28
CA SER A 151 -18.78 5.28 2.34
C SER A 151 -18.38 5.86 3.70
N GLU A 152 -17.59 5.11 4.45
CA GLU A 152 -17.06 5.54 5.73
C GLU A 152 -15.72 6.24 5.59
N LEU A 153 -15.51 7.25 6.43
CA LEU A 153 -14.21 7.92 6.53
C LEU A 153 -13.24 7.02 7.27
N THR A 154 -12.11 6.71 6.64
CA THR A 154 -11.08 5.81 7.14
C THR A 154 -9.70 6.43 7.05
N ILE A 155 -8.74 5.90 7.79
CA ILE A 155 -7.33 6.17 7.59
C ILE A 155 -6.73 4.98 6.86
N ALA A 156 -6.18 5.23 5.69
CA ALA A 156 -5.51 4.24 4.86
C ALA A 156 -4.07 4.68 4.52
N SER A 157 -3.38 3.94 3.66
CA SER A 157 -2.01 4.27 3.25
C SER A 157 -1.10 4.59 4.42
N ILE A 158 -1.08 3.70 5.40
CA ILE A 158 -0.32 3.90 6.64
C ILE A 158 1.17 3.97 6.33
N ALA A 159 1.79 5.11 6.64
CA ALA A 159 3.22 5.35 6.46
C ALA A 159 4.05 4.90 7.67
N GLY A 160 3.47 4.92 8.85
CA GLY A 160 4.13 4.50 10.07
C GLY A 160 3.19 4.28 11.24
N ILE A 161 3.61 3.40 12.15
CA ILE A 161 2.93 3.13 13.43
C ILE A 161 3.97 3.12 14.53
N LYS A 162 3.71 3.85 15.61
CA LYS A 162 4.56 3.91 16.82
C LYS A 162 3.78 3.54 18.06
N LYS A 163 4.44 2.89 19.00
CA LYS A 163 3.93 2.73 20.37
C LYS A 163 3.98 4.07 21.10
N ILE A 164 2.96 4.33 21.90
CA ILE A 164 2.92 5.49 22.79
C ILE A 164 2.48 5.08 24.19
N ALA A 165 2.75 5.94 25.17
CA ALA A 165 2.21 5.76 26.49
C ALA A 165 0.68 5.85 26.49
N ASN A 166 0.05 5.17 27.44
CA ASN A 166 -1.39 5.25 27.62
C ASN A 166 -1.77 6.69 27.93
N PHE A 167 -2.85 7.15 27.34
CA PHE A 167 -3.42 8.46 27.60
C PHE A 167 -4.93 8.34 27.84
N THR A 168 -5.45 9.27 28.58
CA THR A 168 -6.89 9.47 28.73
C THR A 168 -7.19 10.93 28.45
N THR A 169 -8.31 11.20 27.81
CA THR A 169 -8.76 12.59 27.68
C THR A 169 -9.25 13.04 29.03
N SER A 170 -8.47 13.87 29.72
CA SER A 170 -8.96 14.58 30.89
C SER A 170 -10.02 15.56 30.40
N ARG A 171 -11.29 15.23 30.63
CA ARG A 171 -12.33 16.24 30.55
C ARG A 171 -12.13 17.15 31.74
N ILE A 172 -11.64 18.33 31.46
CA ILE A 172 -11.66 19.42 32.41
C ILE A 172 -13.06 20.00 32.40
#